data_d67da30244e35a3d97ede7abb3d3ee20
#
_entry.id   d67da30244e35a3d97ede7abb3d3ee20
#
_cell.length_a   1.000
_cell.length_b   1.000
_cell.length_c   1.000
_cell.angle_alpha   90.00
_cell.angle_beta   90.00
_cell.angle_gamma   90.00
#
_symmetry.space_group_name_H-M   'P 1'
#
loop_
_entity.id
_entity.type
_entity.pdbx_description
1 polymer ?
#
loop_
_entity_poly.entity_id
_entity_poly.type
_entity_poly.pdbx_seq_one_letter_code
_entity_poly.pdbx_strand_id
1 'polypeptide(L)'
;MTHLLLQTSTDSLSIAKIIAKKLIDNSLSPCVHIINSPTTIYKWEGETISTKEYLIQIKTTDSHKTDVINAIKEDHNYNNPELFSQKINIESDEYKKWFNKEMNI
;
A
#
# COMPACT_ATOMS: atom_id res chain seq x y z
N MET A 1 8.73 -5.61 17.19
CA MET A 1 7.78 -5.24 16.12
C MET A 1 8.46 -4.29 15.14
N THR A 2 8.36 -4.59 13.86
CA THR A 2 8.92 -3.74 12.80
C THR A 2 7.78 -3.06 12.05
N HIS A 3 7.84 -1.75 11.96
CA HIS A 3 6.91 -0.95 11.17
C HIS A 3 7.41 -0.87 9.72
N LEU A 4 6.48 -0.96 8.79
CA LEU A 4 6.79 -1.02 7.36
C LEU A 4 5.97 0.01 6.58
N LEU A 5 6.55 0.50 5.50
CA LEU A 5 5.82 1.16 4.42
C LEU A 5 5.81 0.21 3.23
N LEU A 6 4.63 -0.19 2.80
CA LEU A 6 4.43 -1.06 1.63
C LEU A 6 3.78 -0.24 0.53
N GLN A 7 4.21 -0.44 -0.71
CA GLN A 7 3.67 0.31 -1.84
C GLN A 7 3.22 -0.61 -2.96
N THR A 8 2.08 -0.26 -3.53
CA THR A 8 1.61 -0.78 -4.82
C THR A 8 1.13 0.41 -5.67
N SER A 9 0.76 0.15 -6.91
CA SER A 9 0.21 1.16 -7.80
C SER A 9 -0.83 0.56 -8.72
N THR A 10 -1.78 1.38 -9.16
CA THR A 10 -2.85 0.96 -10.09
C THR A 10 -3.27 2.14 -10.95
N ASP A 11 -3.76 1.88 -12.14
CA ASP A 11 -4.32 2.90 -13.02
C ASP A 11 -5.78 3.26 -12.67
N SER A 12 -6.38 2.57 -11.71
CA SER A 12 -7.79 2.74 -11.33
C SER A 12 -7.92 3.35 -9.94
N LEU A 13 -8.45 4.57 -9.86
CA LEU A 13 -8.72 5.21 -8.56
C LEU A 13 -9.74 4.41 -7.74
N SER A 14 -10.74 3.82 -8.37
CA SER A 14 -11.75 3.03 -7.66
C SER A 14 -11.12 1.78 -7.03
N ILE A 15 -10.22 1.10 -7.74
CA ILE A 15 -9.50 -0.05 -7.19
C ILE A 15 -8.59 0.39 -6.04
N ALA A 16 -7.90 1.52 -6.18
CA ALA A 16 -7.07 2.06 -5.10
C ALA A 16 -7.89 2.29 -3.82
N LYS A 17 -9.06 2.87 -3.95
CA LYS A 17 -9.96 3.12 -2.81
C LYS A 17 -10.49 1.84 -2.20
N ILE A 18 -10.84 0.84 -3.02
CA ILE A 18 -11.29 -0.48 -2.53
C ILE A 18 -10.20 -1.14 -1.70
N ILE A 19 -8.97 -1.18 -2.23
CA ILE A 19 -7.83 -1.77 -1.52
C ILE A 19 -7.59 -1.04 -0.20
N ALA A 20 -7.51 0.30 -0.25
CA ALA A 20 -7.24 1.11 0.94
C ALA A 20 -8.29 0.88 2.03
N LYS A 21 -9.57 0.94 1.67
CA LYS A 21 -10.67 0.77 2.62
C LYS A 21 -10.67 -0.63 3.26
N LYS A 22 -10.43 -1.65 2.46
CA LYS A 22 -10.35 -3.03 2.95
C LYS A 22 -9.24 -3.20 3.98
N LEU A 23 -8.06 -2.63 3.72
CA LEU A 23 -6.94 -2.71 4.65
C LEU A 23 -7.24 -2.02 5.98
N ILE A 24 -7.86 -0.85 5.94
CA ILE A 24 -8.25 -0.11 7.15
C ILE A 24 -9.35 -0.85 7.91
N ASP A 25 -10.39 -1.29 7.22
CA ASP A 25 -11.54 -1.95 7.86
C ASP A 25 -11.16 -3.27 8.54
N ASN A 26 -10.13 -3.94 8.04
CA ASN A 26 -9.65 -5.20 8.61
C ASN A 26 -8.46 -5.04 9.56
N SER A 27 -8.17 -3.82 9.96
CA SER A 27 -7.04 -3.51 10.88
C SER A 27 -5.69 -4.03 10.38
N LEU A 28 -5.50 -4.09 9.07
CA LEU A 28 -4.23 -4.48 8.44
C LEU A 28 -3.32 -3.28 8.21
N SER A 29 -3.87 -2.07 8.27
CA SER A 29 -3.15 -0.81 8.19
C SER A 29 -3.96 0.27 8.92
N PRO A 30 -3.30 1.18 9.65
CA PRO A 30 -4.01 2.30 10.26
C PRO A 30 -4.11 3.52 9.34
N CYS A 31 -3.31 3.55 8.28
CA CYS A 31 -3.26 4.70 7.38
C CYS A 31 -2.75 4.29 5.99
N VAL A 32 -3.52 4.68 4.97
CA VAL A 32 -3.16 4.44 3.57
C VAL A 32 -3.25 5.76 2.82
N HIS A 33 -2.18 6.12 2.10
CA HIS A 33 -2.18 7.27 1.21
C HIS A 33 -2.38 6.81 -0.23
N ILE A 34 -3.25 7.49 -0.96
CA ILE A 34 -3.41 7.33 -2.39
C ILE A 34 -2.87 8.60 -3.03
N ILE A 35 -1.82 8.46 -3.83
CA ILE A 35 -1.08 9.58 -4.40
C ILE A 35 -1.24 9.55 -5.91
N ASN A 36 -1.75 10.63 -6.48
CA ASN A 36 -1.87 10.76 -7.93
C ASN A 36 -0.48 10.91 -8.55
N SER A 37 -0.13 9.98 -9.45
CA SER A 37 1.08 10.04 -10.25
C SER A 37 0.67 10.27 -11.70
N PRO A 38 0.74 11.53 -12.20
CA PRO A 38 0.23 11.85 -13.54
C PRO A 38 1.03 11.17 -14.65
N THR A 39 2.29 10.83 -14.38
CA THR A 39 3.14 10.17 -15.37
C THR A 39 3.97 9.09 -14.71
N THR A 40 3.74 7.84 -15.13
CA THR A 40 4.55 6.69 -14.77
C THR A 40 5.11 6.10 -16.06
N ILE A 41 6.40 5.94 -16.13
CA ILE A 41 7.08 5.39 -17.33
C ILE A 41 7.75 4.09 -16.94
N TYR A 42 7.42 3.02 -17.66
CA TYR A 42 7.95 1.70 -17.36
C TYR A 42 8.07 0.86 -18.62
N LYS A 43 8.78 -0.25 -18.52
CA LYS A 43 8.92 -1.19 -19.63
C LYS A 43 7.97 -2.36 -19.43
N TRP A 44 7.23 -2.66 -20.48
CA TRP A 44 6.32 -3.81 -20.50
C TRP A 44 6.43 -4.52 -21.86
N GLU A 45 6.75 -5.81 -21.82
CA GLU A 45 6.90 -6.65 -23.02
C GLU A 45 7.83 -6.01 -24.06
N GLY A 46 8.96 -5.43 -23.61
CA GLY A 46 9.96 -4.82 -24.47
C GLY A 46 9.66 -3.39 -24.92
N GLU A 47 8.51 -2.86 -24.55
CA GLU A 47 8.11 -1.50 -24.95
C GLU A 47 8.12 -0.52 -23.78
N THR A 48 8.41 0.74 -24.06
CA THR A 48 8.32 1.83 -23.08
C THR A 48 6.90 2.35 -23.07
N ILE A 49 6.27 2.27 -21.89
CA ILE A 49 4.88 2.67 -21.68
C ILE A 49 4.83 3.85 -20.72
N SER A 50 3.92 4.78 -21.01
CA SER A 50 3.64 5.92 -20.14
C SER A 50 2.15 5.89 -19.76
N THR A 51 1.87 5.85 -18.47
CA THR A 51 0.49 5.83 -17.96
C THR A 51 0.34 6.76 -16.78
N LYS A 52 -0.91 7.15 -16.51
CA LYS A 52 -1.29 7.77 -15.24
C LYS A 52 -1.59 6.66 -14.25
N GLU A 53 -1.02 6.76 -13.04
CA GLU A 53 -1.26 5.80 -11.98
C GLU A 53 -1.53 6.47 -10.64
N TYR A 54 -2.01 5.67 -9.70
CA TYR A 54 -2.21 6.04 -8.31
C TYR A 54 -1.31 5.17 -7.46
N LEU A 55 -0.40 5.80 -6.72
CA LEU A 55 0.44 5.10 -5.76
C LEU A 55 -0.37 4.87 -4.49
N ILE A 56 -0.31 3.65 -3.97
CA ILE A 56 -0.97 3.29 -2.72
C ILE A 56 0.12 3.01 -1.72
N GLN A 57 0.32 3.91 -0.76
CA GLN A 57 1.32 3.78 0.28
C GLN A 57 0.65 3.36 1.58
N ILE A 58 1.04 2.21 2.06
CA ILE A 58 0.37 1.49 3.14
C ILE A 58 1.33 1.38 4.31
N LYS A 59 0.97 1.98 5.45
CA LYS A 59 1.73 1.77 6.68
C LYS A 59 1.20 0.51 7.35
N THR A 60 2.11 -0.36 7.78
CA THR A 60 1.74 -1.63 8.41
C THR A 60 2.89 -2.14 9.27
N THR A 61 2.83 -3.39 9.68
CA THR A 61 3.91 -4.05 10.42
C THR A 61 4.35 -5.32 9.71
N ASP A 62 5.52 -5.82 10.09
CA ASP A 62 6.07 -7.06 9.52
C ASP A 62 5.16 -8.28 9.80
N SER A 63 4.48 -8.31 10.94
CA SER A 63 3.57 -9.40 11.28
C SER A 63 2.28 -9.39 10.44
N HIS A 64 1.92 -8.26 9.85
CA HIS A 64 0.73 -8.11 9.01
C HIS A 64 1.04 -8.12 7.51
N LYS A 65 2.33 -8.13 7.14
CA LYS A 65 2.76 -7.96 5.74
C LYS A 65 2.13 -8.98 4.79
N THR A 66 2.14 -10.25 5.16
CA THR A 66 1.58 -11.31 4.30
C THR A 66 0.09 -11.10 4.05
N ASP A 67 -0.66 -10.77 5.09
CA ASP A 67 -2.10 -10.51 4.96
C ASP A 67 -2.38 -9.27 4.11
N VAL A 68 -1.56 -8.23 4.24
CA VAL A 68 -1.66 -7.02 3.41
C VAL A 68 -1.42 -7.37 1.94
N ILE A 69 -0.36 -8.12 1.64
CA ILE A 69 -0.03 -8.52 0.27
C ILE A 69 -1.16 -9.36 -0.33
N ASN A 70 -1.69 -10.31 0.41
CA ASN A 70 -2.80 -11.15 -0.05
C ASN A 70 -4.05 -10.30 -0.34
N ALA A 71 -4.38 -9.37 0.53
CA ALA A 71 -5.52 -8.46 0.34
C ALA A 71 -5.35 -7.59 -0.91
N ILE A 72 -4.14 -7.08 -1.15
CA ILE A 72 -3.84 -6.30 -2.35
C ILE A 72 -4.06 -7.14 -3.61
N LYS A 73 -3.47 -8.32 -3.66
CA LYS A 73 -3.56 -9.20 -4.84
C LYS A 73 -4.98 -9.64 -5.14
N GLU A 74 -5.80 -9.82 -4.12
CA GLU A 74 -7.19 -10.25 -4.27
C GLU A 74 -8.03 -9.23 -5.05
N ASP A 75 -7.81 -7.93 -4.83
CA ASP A 75 -8.62 -6.86 -5.42
C ASP A 75 -7.93 -6.11 -6.56
N HIS A 76 -6.64 -6.34 -6.78
CA HIS A 76 -5.86 -5.60 -7.76
C HIS A 76 -6.29 -5.96 -9.19
N ASN A 77 -6.33 -4.93 -10.07
CA ASN A 77 -6.68 -5.10 -11.48
C ASN A 77 -5.50 -5.52 -12.36
N TYR A 78 -4.26 -5.46 -11.85
CA TYR A 78 -3.08 -5.93 -12.58
C TYR A 78 -2.77 -7.39 -12.20
N ASN A 79 -2.30 -8.17 -13.19
CA ASN A 79 -1.81 -9.53 -12.93
C ASN A 79 -0.44 -9.52 -12.25
N ASN A 80 0.37 -8.50 -12.55
CA ASN A 80 1.71 -8.35 -11.98
C ASN A 80 1.86 -6.95 -11.39
N PRO A 81 1.23 -6.67 -10.23
CA PRO A 81 1.31 -5.35 -9.62
C PRO A 81 2.68 -5.08 -9.01
N GLU A 82 3.07 -3.80 -8.99
CA GLU A 82 4.19 -3.35 -8.18
C GLU A 82 3.92 -3.68 -6.72
N LEU A 83 4.88 -4.30 -6.05
CA LEU A 83 4.79 -4.60 -4.62
C LEU A 83 6.18 -4.57 -4.01
N PHE A 84 6.41 -3.64 -3.12
CA PHE A 84 7.64 -3.59 -2.34
C PHE A 84 7.38 -3.02 -0.96
N SER A 85 8.29 -3.24 -0.04
CA SER A 85 8.20 -2.72 1.31
C SER A 85 9.57 -2.23 1.78
N GLN A 86 9.54 -1.31 2.74
CA GLN A 86 10.74 -0.84 3.43
C GLN A 86 10.43 -0.66 4.91
N LYS A 87 11.46 -0.82 5.74
CA LYS A 87 11.34 -0.55 7.17
C LYS A 87 11.26 0.95 7.40
N ILE A 88 10.41 1.35 8.34
CA ILE A 88 10.29 2.74 8.76
C ILE A 88 10.45 2.84 10.27
N ASN A 89 10.96 3.99 10.73
CA ASN A 89 11.04 4.32 12.14
C ASN A 89 10.00 5.40 12.44
N ILE A 90 9.11 5.12 13.38
CA ILE A 90 8.10 6.11 13.80
C ILE A 90 8.74 7.00 14.86
N GLU A 91 8.87 8.29 14.56
CA GLU A 91 9.60 9.23 15.39
C GLU A 91 8.74 9.89 16.47
N SER A 92 7.41 9.91 16.30
CA SER A 92 6.48 10.47 17.30
C SER A 92 5.92 9.34 18.17
N ASP A 93 6.10 9.43 19.49
CA ASP A 93 5.57 8.44 20.42
C ASP A 93 4.04 8.39 20.41
N GLU A 94 3.39 9.56 20.31
CA GLU A 94 1.93 9.65 20.23
C GLU A 94 1.41 9.01 18.95
N TYR A 95 2.07 9.26 17.84
CA TYR A 95 1.71 8.64 16.55
C TYR A 95 1.86 7.12 16.61
N LYS A 96 2.96 6.65 17.22
CA LYS A 96 3.22 5.22 17.37
C LYS A 96 2.14 4.54 18.21
N LYS A 97 1.71 5.18 19.31
CA LYS A 97 0.63 4.66 20.16
C LYS A 97 -0.68 4.55 19.38
N TRP A 98 -1.03 5.60 18.64
CA TRP A 98 -2.20 5.59 17.78
C TRP A 98 -2.11 4.49 16.73
N PHE A 99 -0.98 4.39 16.05
CA PHE A 99 -0.72 3.36 15.03
C PHE A 99 -0.97 1.96 15.59
N ASN A 100 -0.32 1.65 16.70
CA ASN A 100 -0.43 0.31 17.29
C ASN A 100 -1.84 0.02 17.79
N LYS A 101 -2.50 0.99 18.37
CA LYS A 101 -3.88 0.86 18.83
C LYS A 101 -4.83 0.51 17.67
N GLU A 102 -4.73 1.23 16.57
CA GLU A 102 -5.59 1.00 15.41
C GLU A 102 -5.29 -0.32 14.71
N MET A 103 -4.11 -0.89 14.93
CA MET A 103 -3.72 -2.22 14.45
C MET A 103 -4.05 -3.32 15.46
N ASN A 104 -4.64 -2.99 16.61
CA ASN A 104 -4.94 -3.92 17.71
C ASN A 104 -3.69 -4.60 18.27
N ILE A 105 -2.62 -3.87 18.40
CA ILE A 105 -1.34 -4.37 18.92
C ILE A 105 -0.75 -3.48 20.00
#